data_db2e41999cf87272d376f018de240a1a
#
_entry.id   db2e41999cf87272d376f018de240a1a
#
_cell.length_a   1.000
_cell.length_b   1.000
_cell.length_c   1.000
_cell.angle_alpha   90.00
_cell.angle_beta   90.00
_cell.angle_gamma   90.00
#
_symmetry.space_group_name_H-M   'P 1'
#
loop_
_entity.id
_entity.type
_entity.pdbx_description
1 polymer ?
#
loop_
_entity_poly.entity_id
_entity_poly.type
_entity_poly.pdbx_seq_one_letter_code
_entity_poly.pdbx_strand_id
1 'polypeptide(L)' 'MLGENIKTLRKNKGLTQEELAIRLKVVRQTVSKWEKGYSVPDAETL' A
#
# COMPACT_ATOMS: atom_id res chain seq x y z
N MET A 1 6.52 -8.60 7.73
CA MET A 1 5.22 -8.90 7.12
C MET A 1 4.98 -7.99 5.94
N LEU A 2 4.15 -8.41 5.00
CA LEU A 2 3.95 -7.65 3.77
C LEU A 2 3.42 -6.23 4.01
N GLY A 3 2.47 -6.11 4.92
CA GLY A 3 1.91 -4.79 5.22
C GLY A 3 2.94 -3.84 5.79
N GLU A 4 3.83 -4.33 6.62
CA GLU A 4 4.90 -3.50 7.17
C GLU A 4 5.90 -3.12 6.08
N ASN A 5 6.16 -4.02 5.14
CA ASN A 5 7.06 -3.72 4.04
C ASN A 5 6.51 -2.60 3.17
N ILE A 6 5.22 -2.65 2.87
CA ILE A 6 4.58 -1.61 2.06
C ILE A 6 4.67 -0.27 2.78
N LYS A 7 4.37 -0.26 4.07
CA LYS A 7 4.43 0.97 4.86
C LYS A 7 5.85 1.53 4.90
N THR A 8 6.84 0.67 5.10
CA THR A 8 8.23 1.07 5.15
C THR A 8 8.68 1.66 3.82
N LEU A 9 8.36 0.99 2.72
CA LEU A 9 8.71 1.49 1.40
C LEU A 9 8.08 2.84 1.14
N ARG A 10 6.81 2.98 1.52
CA ARG A 10 6.09 4.25 1.34
C ARG A 10 6.78 5.37 2.11
N LYS A 11 7.10 5.12 3.36
CA LYS A 11 7.73 6.13 4.21
C LYS A 11 9.13 6.47 3.73
N ASN A 12 9.87 5.48 3.25
CA ASN A 12 11.21 5.72 2.73
C ASN A 12 11.18 6.64 1.50
N LYS A 13 10.10 6.60 0.75
CA LYS A 13 9.93 7.47 -0.41
C LYS A 13 9.26 8.79 -0.07
N GLY A 14 8.88 8.99 1.20
CA GLY A 14 8.23 10.21 1.63
C GLY A 14 6.81 10.35 1.11
N LEU A 15 6.13 9.24 0.90
CA LEU A 15 4.78 9.24 0.33
C LEU A 15 3.72 9.04 1.42
N THR A 16 2.56 9.68 1.22
CA THR A 16 1.38 9.37 2.01
C THR A 16 0.70 8.14 1.41
N GLN A 17 -0.28 7.57 2.14
CA GLN A 17 -1.06 6.46 1.60
C GLN A 17 -1.76 6.86 0.31
N GLU A 18 -2.29 8.07 0.28
CA GLU A 18 -2.99 8.55 -0.91
C GLU A 18 -2.04 8.69 -2.09
N GLU A 19 -0.84 9.21 -1.86
CA GLU A 19 0.14 9.35 -2.92
C GLU A 19 0.55 8.00 -3.48
N LEU A 20 0.76 7.02 -2.60
CA LEU A 20 1.09 5.68 -3.07
C LEU A 20 -0.07 5.08 -3.86
N ALA A 21 -1.30 5.27 -3.39
CA ALA A 21 -2.47 4.76 -4.09
C ALA A 21 -2.56 5.33 -5.50
N ILE A 22 -2.29 6.63 -5.65
CA ILE A 22 -2.31 7.26 -6.96
C ILE A 22 -1.27 6.64 -7.87
N ARG A 23 -0.07 6.42 -7.36
CA ARG A 23 1.01 5.82 -8.15
C ARG A 23 0.69 4.40 -8.60
N LEU A 24 -0.02 3.65 -7.76
CA LEU A 24 -0.39 2.27 -8.05
C LEU A 24 -1.73 2.16 -8.75
N LYS A 25 -2.42 3.28 -8.95
CA LYS A 25 -3.73 3.34 -9.62
C LYS A 25 -4.77 2.52 -8.85
N VAL A 26 -4.73 2.60 -7.54
CA VAL A 26 -5.73 1.99 -6.66
C VAL A 26 -6.28 3.06 -5.72
N VAL A 27 -7.35 2.73 -5.02
CA VAL A 27 -7.90 3.67 -4.05
C VAL A 27 -7.10 3.62 -2.75
N ARG A 28 -7.12 4.73 -2.00
CA ARG A 28 -6.35 4.82 -0.76
C ARG A 28 -6.74 3.72 0.23
N GLN A 29 -8.00 3.35 0.27
CA GLN A 29 -8.46 2.31 1.17
C GLN A 29 -7.77 0.97 0.89
N THR A 30 -7.44 0.70 -0.36
CA THR A 30 -6.71 -0.52 -0.71
C THR A 30 -5.33 -0.52 -0.08
N VAL A 31 -4.62 0.61 -0.18
CA VAL A 31 -3.29 0.72 0.45
C VAL A 31 -3.42 0.55 1.96
N SER A 32 -4.42 1.16 2.57
CA SER A 32 -4.64 1.04 4.00
C SER A 32 -4.86 -0.42 4.41
N LYS A 33 -5.64 -1.17 3.63
CA LYS A 33 -5.88 -2.58 3.90
C LYS A 33 -4.59 -3.39 3.81
N TRP A 34 -3.76 -3.08 2.82
CA TRP A 34 -2.47 -3.77 2.68
C TRP A 34 -1.60 -3.52 3.92
N GLU A 35 -1.52 -2.28 4.37
CA GLU A 35 -0.67 -1.94 5.50
C GLU A 35 -1.18 -2.54 6.81
N LYS A 36 -2.47 -2.79 6.90
CA LYS A 36 -3.07 -3.43 8.07
C LYS A 36 -3.08 -4.96 7.99
N GLY A 37 -2.68 -5.51 6.84
CA GLY A 37 -2.66 -6.96 6.67
C GLY A 37 -4.00 -7.56 6.31
N TYR A 38 -4.98 -6.75 5.92
CA TYR A 38 -6.30 -7.27 5.56
C TYR A 38 -6.33 -7.87 4.17
N SER A 39 -5.44 -7.43 3.30
CA SER A 39 -5.30 -8.00 1.96
C SER A 39 -3.86 -7.82 1.52
N VAL A 40 -3.50 -8.42 0.40
CA VAL A 40 -2.13 -8.36 -0.11
C VAL A 40 -2.15 -7.89 -1.56
N PRO A 41 -1.10 -7.16 -1.98
CA PRO A 41 -1.05 -6.65 -3.36
C PRO A 41 -1.15 -7.74 -4.43
N ASP A 42 -0.54 -8.88 -4.19
CA ASP A 42 -0.54 -9.96 -5.19
C ASP A 42 -1.95 -10.40 -5.53
N ALA A 43 -2.83 -10.47 -4.53
CA ALA A 43 -4.20 -10.88 -4.76
C ALA A 43 -5.00 -9.80 -5.46
N GLU A 44 -4.58 -8.54 -5.36
CA GLU A 44 -5.33 -7.41 -5.88
C GLU A 44 -4.82 -6.93 -7.23
N THR A 45 -3.51 -7.02 -7.47
CA THR A 45 -2.88 -6.39 -8.63
C THR A 45 -2.44 -7.38 -9.69
N LEU A 46 -2.40 -8.63 -9.37
CA LEU A 46 -2.07 -9.66 -10.34
C LEU A 46 -3.32 -10.35 -10.84
#